data_1bfa1a8f2eb8194b75ac344909dccc34
#
_entry.id   1bfa1a8f2eb8194b75ac344909dccc34
#
_cell.length_a   1.000
_cell.length_b   1.000
_cell.length_c   1.000
_cell.angle_alpha   90.00
_cell.angle_beta   90.00
_cell.angle_gamma   90.00
#
_symmetry.space_group_name_H-M   'P 1'
#
loop_
_entity.id
_entity.type
_entity.pdbx_description
1 polymer ?
#
loop_
_entity_poly.entity_id
_entity_poly.type
_entity_poly.pdbx_seq_one_letter_code
_entity_poly.pdbx_strand_id
1 'polypeptide(L)'
;MADLIAKTPLNQMPTKTIGNVTLAEVDLGTLTSIAPYKGQAEELGQAFKVAHGIAWPAPLRATGKDGARAIWFGRETVMLAGPEPDAALNAYAAATLQSDAWTTVTLSGADVEAVLARLVPIDVSASNFKRGHTARTQIQHMNGSVTRIGADSFLLMVFRSMAGTLVHDVERAMESVAARG
;
A
#
# COMPACT_ATOMS: atom_id res chain seq x y z
N MET A 1 8.34 -34.54 -9.27
CA MET A 1 7.42 -33.39 -9.12
C MET A 1 8.27 -32.21 -8.72
N ALA A 2 8.05 -31.04 -9.29
CA ALA A 2 8.73 -29.84 -8.81
C ALA A 2 8.09 -29.41 -7.48
N ASP A 3 8.90 -29.24 -6.44
CA ASP A 3 8.43 -28.70 -5.17
C ASP A 3 8.15 -27.21 -5.34
N LEU A 4 6.90 -26.79 -5.10
CA LEU A 4 6.52 -25.39 -5.13
C LEU A 4 6.94 -24.74 -3.82
N ILE A 5 7.79 -23.72 -3.91
CA ILE A 5 8.26 -22.94 -2.77
C ILE A 5 7.55 -21.58 -2.79
N ALA A 6 6.87 -21.22 -1.70
CA ALA A 6 6.28 -19.90 -1.54
C ALA A 6 7.38 -18.83 -1.51
N LYS A 7 7.22 -17.79 -2.33
CA LYS A 7 8.16 -16.67 -2.41
C LYS A 7 7.40 -15.35 -2.41
N THR A 8 8.01 -14.34 -1.80
CA THR A 8 7.52 -12.95 -1.93
C THR A 8 7.64 -12.49 -3.38
N PRO A 9 6.88 -11.47 -3.81
CA PRO A 9 6.93 -10.96 -5.19
C PRO A 9 8.32 -10.57 -5.66
N LEU A 10 9.17 -10.06 -4.78
CA LEU A 10 10.54 -9.64 -5.06
C LEU A 10 11.58 -10.65 -4.57
N ASN A 11 11.16 -11.86 -4.16
CA ASN A 11 12.05 -12.93 -3.70
C ASN A 11 12.96 -12.50 -2.55
N GLN A 12 12.38 -11.79 -1.55
CA GLN A 12 13.12 -11.25 -0.42
C GLN A 12 14.26 -10.30 -0.87
N MET A 13 13.94 -9.38 -1.76
CA MET A 13 14.90 -8.40 -2.26
C MET A 13 15.61 -7.70 -1.10
N PRO A 14 16.95 -7.61 -1.12
CA PRO A 14 17.68 -6.84 -0.10
C PRO A 14 17.27 -5.38 -0.16
N THR A 15 17.22 -4.73 1.00
CA THR A 15 17.02 -3.29 1.10
C THR A 15 18.06 -2.54 0.29
N LYS A 16 17.63 -1.58 -0.52
CA LYS A 16 18.49 -0.76 -1.38
C LYS A 16 18.42 0.70 -0.94
N THR A 17 19.59 1.30 -0.78
CA THR A 17 19.70 2.75 -0.47
C THR A 17 20.50 3.43 -1.59
N ILE A 18 19.94 4.47 -2.19
CA ILE A 18 20.57 5.29 -3.22
C ILE A 18 20.33 6.76 -2.84
N GLY A 19 21.42 7.50 -2.67
CA GLY A 19 21.36 8.85 -2.08
C GLY A 19 20.73 8.83 -0.69
N ASN A 20 19.74 9.67 -0.46
CA ASN A 20 19.03 9.79 0.80
C ASN A 20 17.70 9.01 0.82
N VAL A 21 17.52 8.03 -0.07
CA VAL A 21 16.27 7.26 -0.16
C VAL A 21 16.56 5.78 -0.07
N THR A 22 15.70 5.08 0.69
CA THR A 22 15.77 3.63 0.90
C THR A 22 14.49 2.98 0.37
N LEU A 23 14.67 1.94 -0.46
CA LEU A 23 13.63 1.04 -0.97
C LEU A 23 13.75 -0.30 -0.28
N ALA A 24 12.65 -0.80 0.28
CA ALA A 24 12.59 -2.13 0.90
C ALA A 24 11.30 -2.85 0.54
N GLU A 25 11.38 -4.15 0.26
CA GLU A 25 10.20 -5.02 0.22
C GLU A 25 9.62 -5.10 1.63
N VAL A 26 8.30 -5.04 1.78
CA VAL A 26 7.62 -5.16 3.05
C VAL A 26 6.53 -6.23 2.98
N ASP A 27 6.55 -7.14 3.95
CA ASP A 27 5.45 -8.06 4.18
C ASP A 27 4.40 -7.38 5.07
N LEU A 28 3.21 -7.18 4.53
CA LEU A 28 2.08 -6.59 5.23
C LEU A 28 1.20 -7.64 5.93
N GLY A 29 1.56 -8.93 5.88
CA GLY A 29 0.70 -10.02 6.30
C GLY A 29 -0.43 -10.28 5.31
N THR A 30 -1.58 -10.72 5.82
CA THR A 30 -2.75 -10.96 4.97
C THR A 30 -3.27 -9.67 4.36
N LEU A 31 -3.52 -9.70 3.05
CA LEU A 31 -4.18 -8.63 2.33
C LEU A 31 -5.58 -9.09 1.94
N THR A 32 -6.61 -8.37 2.41
CA THR A 32 -8.00 -8.68 2.08
C THR A 32 -8.72 -7.44 1.59
N SER A 33 -9.30 -7.50 0.41
CA SER A 33 -10.22 -6.45 -0.05
C SER A 33 -11.60 -6.68 0.58
N ILE A 34 -12.17 -5.63 1.16
CA ILE A 34 -13.47 -5.65 1.83
C ILE A 34 -14.35 -4.62 1.16
N ALA A 35 -15.51 -5.07 0.64
CA ALA A 35 -16.49 -4.24 -0.03
C ALA A 35 -17.87 -4.41 0.62
N PRO A 36 -18.51 -3.35 1.11
CA PRO A 36 -19.83 -3.44 1.76
C PRO A 36 -20.89 -3.93 0.79
N TYR A 37 -21.84 -4.69 1.29
CA TYR A 37 -23.08 -4.93 0.56
C TYR A 37 -23.89 -3.64 0.47
N LYS A 38 -24.77 -3.55 -0.53
CA LYS A 38 -25.57 -2.35 -0.77
C LYS A 38 -26.34 -1.93 0.51
N GLY A 39 -26.06 -0.71 0.96
CA GLY A 39 -26.70 -0.13 2.14
C GLY A 39 -26.09 -0.55 3.49
N GLN A 40 -25.01 -1.35 3.51
CA GLN A 40 -24.40 -1.87 4.74
C GLN A 40 -23.11 -1.14 5.15
N ALA A 41 -22.81 -0.02 4.53
CA ALA A 41 -21.51 0.67 4.74
C ALA A 41 -21.34 1.19 6.18
N GLU A 42 -22.41 1.65 6.83
CA GLU A 42 -22.37 2.17 8.19
C GLU A 42 -22.18 1.03 9.20
N GLU A 43 -23.00 -0.02 9.09
CA GLU A 43 -22.93 -1.20 9.95
C GLU A 43 -21.57 -1.91 9.80
N LEU A 44 -21.08 -2.03 8.57
CA LEU A 44 -19.75 -2.55 8.31
C LEU A 44 -18.69 -1.71 9.02
N GLY A 45 -18.75 -0.39 8.94
CA GLY A 45 -17.79 0.50 9.59
C GLY A 45 -17.74 0.32 11.11
N GLN A 46 -18.90 0.12 11.74
CA GLN A 46 -19.02 -0.16 13.18
C GLN A 46 -18.46 -1.55 13.53
N ALA A 47 -18.89 -2.58 12.80
CA ALA A 47 -18.42 -3.96 12.99
C ALA A 47 -16.88 -4.06 12.76
N PHE A 48 -16.37 -3.41 11.73
CA PHE A 48 -14.94 -3.38 11.42
C PHE A 48 -14.12 -2.76 12.56
N LYS A 49 -14.60 -1.65 13.13
CA LYS A 49 -13.93 -1.01 14.26
C LYS A 49 -13.94 -1.91 15.51
N VAL A 50 -15.01 -2.61 15.76
CA VAL A 50 -15.09 -3.57 16.88
C VAL A 50 -14.15 -4.74 16.67
N ALA A 51 -14.14 -5.31 15.47
CA ALA A 51 -13.33 -6.49 15.14
C ALA A 51 -11.83 -6.23 15.12
N HIS A 52 -11.39 -5.09 14.55
CA HIS A 52 -9.98 -4.82 14.29
C HIS A 52 -9.38 -3.68 15.12
N GLY A 53 -10.18 -2.96 15.90
CA GLY A 53 -9.71 -1.81 16.70
C GLY A 53 -9.30 -0.59 15.87
N ILE A 54 -9.54 -0.59 14.56
CA ILE A 54 -9.20 0.49 13.63
C ILE A 54 -10.47 1.00 12.94
N ALA A 55 -10.53 2.30 12.67
CA ALA A 55 -11.68 2.88 12.00
C ALA A 55 -11.71 2.52 10.51
N TRP A 56 -12.90 2.31 9.95
CA TRP A 56 -13.10 2.27 8.50
C TRP A 56 -12.59 3.57 7.88
N PRO A 57 -11.70 3.53 6.89
CA PRO A 57 -11.11 4.75 6.34
C PRO A 57 -12.11 5.52 5.47
N ALA A 58 -12.10 6.84 5.60
CA ALA A 58 -12.77 7.72 4.63
C ALA A 58 -12.08 7.63 3.25
N PRO A 59 -12.72 8.09 2.17
CA PRO A 59 -12.08 8.19 0.87
C PRO A 59 -10.73 8.88 0.92
N LEU A 60 -9.74 8.34 0.19
CA LEU A 60 -8.36 8.82 0.13
C LEU A 60 -7.62 8.80 1.48
N ARG A 61 -8.04 7.94 2.41
CA ARG A 61 -7.43 7.79 3.73
C ARG A 61 -6.98 6.36 3.99
N ALA A 62 -6.00 6.25 4.85
CA ALA A 62 -5.60 5.01 5.50
C ALA A 62 -5.67 5.19 7.01
N THR A 63 -6.12 4.18 7.72
CA THR A 63 -6.22 4.14 9.19
C THR A 63 -5.39 2.99 9.74
N GLY A 64 -5.14 3.00 11.04
CA GLY A 64 -4.31 1.98 11.68
C GLY A 64 -2.80 2.27 11.56
N LYS A 65 -2.00 1.24 11.78
CA LYS A 65 -0.53 1.28 11.81
C LYS A 65 0.05 -0.02 11.30
N ASP A 66 1.36 -0.19 11.41
CA ASP A 66 2.02 -1.43 11.05
C ASP A 66 1.45 -2.62 11.83
N GLY A 67 1.22 -3.72 11.12
CA GLY A 67 0.57 -4.93 11.62
C GLY A 67 -0.96 -4.92 11.54
N ALA A 68 -1.62 -3.76 11.47
CA ALA A 68 -3.07 -3.66 11.25
C ALA A 68 -3.42 -2.31 10.59
N ARG A 69 -3.58 -2.30 9.29
CA ARG A 69 -3.87 -1.10 8.49
C ARG A 69 -5.07 -1.33 7.56
N ALA A 70 -5.96 -0.34 7.49
CA ALA A 70 -7.01 -0.28 6.50
C ALA A 70 -6.73 0.86 5.53
N ILE A 71 -6.70 0.58 4.24
CA ILE A 71 -6.36 1.53 3.18
C ILE A 71 -7.56 1.65 2.26
N TRP A 72 -8.06 2.88 2.03
CA TRP A 72 -9.04 3.11 0.99
C TRP A 72 -8.47 2.67 -0.37
N PHE A 73 -9.18 1.78 -1.05
CA PHE A 73 -8.65 1.13 -2.25
C PHE A 73 -9.51 1.34 -3.50
N GLY A 74 -10.61 2.05 -3.36
CA GLY A 74 -11.53 2.38 -4.44
C GLY A 74 -12.88 2.82 -3.89
N ARG A 75 -13.83 3.02 -4.78
CA ARG A 75 -15.19 3.34 -4.36
C ARG A 75 -15.73 2.20 -3.48
N GLU A 76 -16.07 2.53 -2.25
CA GLU A 76 -16.63 1.57 -1.28
C GLU A 76 -15.77 0.30 -1.07
N THR A 77 -14.47 0.35 -1.35
CA THR A 77 -13.57 -0.79 -1.16
C THR A 77 -12.40 -0.38 -0.30
N VAL A 78 -12.07 -1.20 0.67
CA VAL A 78 -10.93 -1.03 1.57
C VAL A 78 -10.03 -2.25 1.49
N MET A 79 -8.73 -2.05 1.48
CA MET A 79 -7.74 -3.10 1.67
C MET A 79 -7.39 -3.17 3.15
N LEU A 80 -7.74 -4.28 3.81
CA LEU A 80 -7.24 -4.63 5.14
C LEU A 80 -5.88 -5.31 4.96
N ALA A 81 -4.87 -4.81 5.65
CA ALA A 81 -3.51 -5.34 5.63
C ALA A 81 -3.07 -5.71 7.06
N GLY A 82 -2.59 -6.91 7.24
CA GLY A 82 -2.10 -7.48 8.48
C GLY A 82 -2.99 -8.61 8.99
N PRO A 83 -4.07 -8.34 9.70
CA PRO A 83 -4.91 -9.38 10.27
C PRO A 83 -5.82 -10.03 9.22
N GLU A 84 -6.20 -11.28 9.49
CA GLU A 84 -7.33 -11.91 8.81
C GLU A 84 -8.61 -11.13 9.10
N PRO A 85 -9.54 -11.02 8.12
CA PRO A 85 -10.83 -10.40 8.37
C PRO A 85 -11.65 -11.23 9.37
N ASP A 86 -12.27 -10.55 10.33
CA ASP A 86 -13.18 -11.23 11.26
C ASP A 86 -14.41 -11.77 10.51
N ALA A 87 -14.80 -13.00 10.83
CA ALA A 87 -15.94 -13.68 10.17
C ALA A 87 -17.28 -12.92 10.34
N ALA A 88 -17.45 -12.14 11.40
CA ALA A 88 -18.64 -11.32 11.60
C ALA A 88 -18.85 -10.27 10.51
N LEU A 89 -17.79 -9.86 9.81
CA LEU A 89 -17.89 -8.91 8.70
C LEU A 89 -18.62 -9.48 7.49
N ASN A 90 -18.69 -10.79 7.35
CA ASN A 90 -19.39 -11.44 6.22
C ASN A 90 -20.91 -11.13 6.19
N ALA A 91 -21.49 -10.71 7.31
CA ALA A 91 -22.89 -10.25 7.35
C ALA A 91 -23.09 -8.92 6.59
N TYR A 92 -22.04 -8.12 6.43
CA TYR A 92 -22.11 -6.74 5.94
C TYR A 92 -21.32 -6.50 4.66
N ALA A 93 -20.36 -7.39 4.33
CA ALA A 93 -19.43 -7.16 3.24
C ALA A 93 -18.99 -8.47 2.57
N ALA A 94 -18.55 -8.35 1.32
CA ALA A 94 -17.73 -9.34 0.66
C ALA A 94 -16.26 -9.12 1.01
N ALA A 95 -15.59 -10.14 1.55
CA ALA A 95 -14.16 -10.17 1.82
C ALA A 95 -13.47 -11.10 0.82
N THR A 96 -12.42 -10.62 0.17
CA THR A 96 -11.69 -11.39 -0.84
C THR A 96 -10.18 -11.33 -0.54
N LEU A 97 -9.57 -12.51 -0.36
CA LEU A 97 -8.13 -12.63 -0.16
C LEU A 97 -7.36 -12.10 -1.39
N GLN A 98 -6.39 -11.24 -1.15
CA GLN A 98 -5.61 -10.54 -2.17
C GLN A 98 -4.09 -10.66 -1.95
N SER A 99 -3.62 -11.45 -0.99
CA SER A 99 -2.20 -11.52 -0.60
C SER A 99 -1.28 -11.84 -1.78
N ASP A 100 -1.71 -12.73 -2.67
CA ASP A 100 -0.92 -13.11 -3.85
C ASP A 100 -1.03 -12.14 -5.04
N ALA A 101 -1.89 -11.14 -4.95
CA ALA A 101 -2.13 -10.20 -6.05
C ALA A 101 -1.19 -8.99 -6.05
N TRP A 102 -0.57 -8.68 -4.91
CA TRP A 102 0.13 -7.41 -4.71
C TRP A 102 1.61 -7.59 -4.38
N THR A 103 2.41 -6.67 -4.91
CA THR A 103 3.78 -6.36 -4.45
C THR A 103 3.70 -5.14 -3.58
N THR A 104 4.35 -5.19 -2.42
CA THR A 104 4.35 -4.13 -1.43
C THR A 104 5.78 -3.73 -1.08
N VAL A 105 6.08 -2.45 -1.24
CA VAL A 105 7.39 -1.87 -0.89
C VAL A 105 7.22 -0.61 -0.07
N THR A 106 8.18 -0.33 0.79
CA THR A 106 8.33 0.97 1.43
C THR A 106 9.41 1.77 0.74
N LEU A 107 9.17 3.07 0.59
CA LEU A 107 10.12 4.05 0.12
C LEU A 107 10.25 5.14 1.19
N SER A 108 11.46 5.38 1.69
CA SER A 108 11.67 6.30 2.81
C SER A 108 12.98 7.06 2.70
N GLY A 109 13.03 8.25 3.30
CA GLY A 109 14.22 9.10 3.34
C GLY A 109 13.95 10.55 2.98
N ALA A 110 14.94 11.43 3.18
CA ALA A 110 14.77 12.87 3.05
C ALA A 110 14.31 13.30 1.64
N ASP A 111 14.76 12.60 0.59
CA ASP A 111 14.46 12.94 -0.80
C ASP A 111 13.30 12.11 -1.39
N VAL A 112 12.53 11.41 -0.56
CA VAL A 112 11.45 10.52 -1.00
C VAL A 112 10.38 11.23 -1.83
N GLU A 113 10.02 12.46 -1.48
CA GLU A 113 9.05 13.27 -2.24
C GLU A 113 9.58 13.62 -3.64
N ALA A 114 10.87 13.94 -3.76
CA ALA A 114 11.51 14.23 -5.04
C ALA A 114 11.58 12.99 -5.95
N VAL A 115 11.78 11.81 -5.37
CA VAL A 115 11.73 10.53 -6.09
C VAL A 115 10.30 10.23 -6.55
N LEU A 116 9.31 10.34 -5.65
CA LEU A 116 7.92 10.09 -5.98
C LEU A 116 7.35 11.07 -7.02
N ALA A 117 7.77 12.33 -7.01
CA ALA A 117 7.37 13.31 -8.02
C ALA A 117 7.76 12.93 -9.46
N ARG A 118 8.69 11.97 -9.64
CA ARG A 118 9.06 11.41 -10.95
C ARG A 118 8.25 10.19 -11.35
N LEU A 119 7.56 9.60 -10.38
CA LEU A 119 6.88 8.31 -10.53
C LEU A 119 5.36 8.45 -10.58
N VAL A 120 4.80 9.46 -9.90
CA VAL A 120 3.34 9.59 -9.74
C VAL A 120 2.83 10.94 -10.20
N PRO A 121 1.67 11.00 -10.88
CA PRO A 121 1.08 12.24 -11.40
C PRO A 121 0.23 12.98 -10.34
N ILE A 122 0.58 12.86 -9.06
CA ILE A 122 -0.11 13.53 -7.95
C ILE A 122 0.90 14.29 -7.08
N ASP A 123 0.43 15.33 -6.40
CA ASP A 123 1.24 16.07 -5.44
C ASP A 123 1.34 15.28 -4.13
N VAL A 124 2.53 14.75 -3.87
CA VAL A 124 2.86 13.98 -2.67
C VAL A 124 3.56 14.81 -1.60
N SER A 125 3.68 16.13 -1.78
CA SER A 125 4.32 17.03 -0.80
C SER A 125 3.66 16.95 0.57
N ALA A 126 4.43 17.16 1.63
CA ALA A 126 3.94 17.07 3.01
C ALA A 126 2.81 18.07 3.33
N SER A 127 2.73 19.18 2.60
CA SER A 127 1.64 20.15 2.73
C SER A 127 0.28 19.60 2.27
N ASN A 128 0.28 18.81 1.20
CA ASN A 128 -0.92 18.32 0.52
C ASN A 128 -1.23 16.84 0.79
N PHE A 129 -0.20 16.02 0.90
CA PHE A 129 -0.34 14.57 1.09
C PHE A 129 0.22 14.16 2.46
N LYS A 130 -0.59 14.34 3.49
CA LYS A 130 -0.21 14.13 4.89
C LYS A 130 -0.18 12.65 5.27
N ARG A 131 0.41 12.30 6.42
CA ARG A 131 0.37 10.95 6.98
C ARG A 131 -1.08 10.42 7.03
N GLY A 132 -1.29 9.20 6.57
CA GLY A 132 -2.61 8.58 6.44
C GLY A 132 -3.37 8.98 5.17
N HIS A 133 -2.81 9.84 4.30
CA HIS A 133 -3.36 10.00 2.95
C HIS A 133 -2.96 8.83 2.08
N THR A 134 -3.87 8.42 1.21
CA THR A 134 -3.65 7.39 0.19
C THR A 134 -4.27 7.81 -1.12
N ALA A 135 -3.72 7.32 -2.22
CA ALA A 135 -4.27 7.51 -3.55
C ALA A 135 -4.14 6.23 -4.38
N ARG A 136 -5.20 5.92 -5.14
CA ARG A 136 -5.12 4.99 -6.26
C ARG A 136 -4.74 5.81 -7.48
N THR A 137 -3.55 5.53 -8.01
CA THR A 137 -2.95 6.32 -9.10
C THR A 137 -2.04 5.45 -9.96
N GLN A 138 -1.47 6.04 -10.98
CA GLN A 138 -0.38 5.40 -11.71
C GLN A 138 0.95 5.63 -11.00
N ILE A 139 1.79 4.60 -10.98
CA ILE A 139 3.21 4.67 -10.66
C ILE A 139 3.91 4.38 -11.97
N GLN A 140 4.41 5.42 -12.64
CA GLN A 140 4.76 5.38 -14.07
C GLN A 140 3.56 4.87 -14.90
N HIS A 141 3.64 3.68 -15.46
CA HIS A 141 2.57 3.07 -16.26
C HIS A 141 1.78 1.99 -15.50
N MET A 142 2.12 1.74 -14.23
CA MET A 142 1.50 0.72 -13.40
C MET A 142 0.36 1.30 -12.57
N ASN A 143 -0.82 0.67 -12.61
CA ASN A 143 -1.86 0.98 -11.65
C ASN A 143 -1.43 0.56 -10.25
N GLY A 144 -1.41 1.50 -9.32
CA GLY A 144 -0.91 1.26 -7.98
C GLY A 144 -1.68 2.01 -6.89
N SER A 145 -1.18 1.87 -5.68
CA SER A 145 -1.59 2.66 -4.52
C SER A 145 -0.35 3.28 -3.88
N VAL A 146 -0.47 4.53 -3.51
CA VAL A 146 0.55 5.29 -2.78
C VAL A 146 -0.05 5.75 -1.48
N THR A 147 0.56 5.41 -0.36
CA THR A 147 0.08 5.78 0.98
C THR A 147 1.22 6.39 1.78
N ARG A 148 1.06 7.61 2.30
CA ARG A 148 2.05 8.17 3.24
C ARG A 148 1.85 7.55 4.62
N ILE A 149 2.84 6.81 5.09
CA ILE A 149 2.82 6.09 6.36
C ILE A 149 3.64 6.78 7.47
N GLY A 150 4.54 7.68 7.10
CA GLY A 150 5.39 8.45 8.01
C GLY A 150 5.63 9.87 7.49
N ALA A 151 6.49 10.63 8.18
CA ALA A 151 6.92 11.96 7.72
C ALA A 151 7.57 11.86 6.34
N ASP A 152 8.58 10.99 6.22
CA ASP A 152 9.35 10.75 5.02
C ASP A 152 9.28 9.27 4.59
N SER A 153 8.07 8.68 4.67
CA SER A 153 7.88 7.25 4.43
C SER A 153 6.56 6.99 3.72
N PHE A 154 6.64 6.20 2.65
CA PHE A 154 5.51 5.82 1.81
C PHE A 154 5.45 4.31 1.61
N LEU A 155 4.24 3.79 1.58
CA LEU A 155 3.92 2.44 1.14
C LEU A 155 3.43 2.50 -0.31
N LEU A 156 4.07 1.74 -1.18
CA LEU A 156 3.68 1.58 -2.58
C LEU A 156 3.16 0.17 -2.80
N MET A 157 2.08 0.05 -3.55
CA MET A 157 1.49 -1.25 -3.92
C MET A 157 1.22 -1.26 -5.41
N VAL A 158 1.68 -2.30 -6.09
CA VAL A 158 1.36 -2.60 -7.49
C VAL A 158 0.97 -4.07 -7.63
N PHE A 159 0.41 -4.47 -8.76
CA PHE A 159 0.16 -5.89 -9.00
C PHE A 159 1.46 -6.70 -8.96
N ARG A 160 1.40 -7.92 -8.43
CA ARG A 160 2.53 -8.84 -8.29
C ARG A 160 3.33 -9.01 -9.59
N SER A 161 2.65 -9.07 -10.73
CA SER A 161 3.28 -9.18 -12.05
C SER A 161 4.17 -7.98 -12.42
N MET A 162 4.01 -6.84 -11.75
CA MET A 162 4.77 -5.61 -11.98
C MET A 162 5.92 -5.40 -10.98
N ALA A 163 6.22 -6.40 -10.14
CA ALA A 163 7.22 -6.30 -9.08
C ALA A 163 8.58 -5.82 -9.58
N GLY A 164 9.13 -6.47 -10.60
CA GLY A 164 10.43 -6.11 -11.19
C GLY A 164 10.42 -4.73 -11.85
N THR A 165 9.32 -4.36 -12.53
CA THR A 165 9.16 -3.04 -13.16
C THR A 165 9.11 -1.95 -12.11
N LEU A 166 8.39 -2.17 -11.00
CA LEU A 166 8.33 -1.20 -9.88
C LEU A 166 9.74 -0.91 -9.34
N VAL A 167 10.51 -1.96 -9.04
CA VAL A 167 11.86 -1.80 -8.49
C VAL A 167 12.74 -1.04 -9.47
N HIS A 168 12.73 -1.44 -10.75
CA HIS A 168 13.53 -0.77 -11.78
C HIS A 168 13.21 0.73 -11.91
N ASP A 169 11.92 1.08 -11.98
CA ASP A 169 11.50 2.48 -12.13
C ASP A 169 11.83 3.32 -10.89
N VAL A 170 11.64 2.74 -9.69
CA VAL A 170 12.00 3.40 -8.42
C VAL A 170 13.51 3.63 -8.35
N GLU A 171 14.34 2.63 -8.65
CA GLU A 171 15.79 2.76 -8.63
C GLU A 171 16.27 3.86 -9.59
N ARG A 172 15.79 3.87 -10.82
CA ARG A 172 16.10 4.94 -11.78
C ARG A 172 15.73 6.33 -11.28
N ALA A 173 14.58 6.46 -10.61
CA ALA A 173 14.15 7.73 -10.03
C ALA A 173 15.06 8.14 -8.85
N MET A 174 15.44 7.19 -7.99
CA MET A 174 16.40 7.41 -6.89
C MET A 174 17.76 7.85 -7.42
N GLU A 175 18.33 7.16 -8.41
CA GLU A 175 19.59 7.52 -9.06
C GLU A 175 19.53 8.94 -9.68
N SER A 176 18.43 9.25 -10.36
CA SER A 176 18.22 10.54 -10.97
C SER A 176 18.11 11.69 -9.96
N VAL A 177 17.58 11.42 -8.76
CA VAL A 177 17.54 12.41 -7.66
C VAL A 177 18.92 12.54 -7.02
N ALA A 178 19.57 11.43 -6.69
CA ALA A 178 20.91 11.41 -6.08
C ALA A 178 21.98 12.11 -6.93
N ALA A 179 21.86 12.05 -8.26
CA ALA A 179 22.80 12.72 -9.18
C ALA A 179 22.67 14.26 -9.20
N ARG A 180 21.68 14.84 -8.52
CA ARG A 180 21.44 16.31 -8.50
C ARG A 180 21.76 16.96 -7.16
N GLY A 181 21.94 16.17 -6.12
CA GLY A 181 22.34 16.59 -4.78
C GLY A 181 23.80 16.44 -4.58
#